data_a0f94fb9d9ca3281da91e7d137235bdd
#
_entry.id   a0f94fb9d9ca3281da91e7d137235bdd
#
_cell.length_a   1.000
_cell.length_b   1.000
_cell.length_c   1.000
_cell.angle_alpha   90.00
_cell.angle_beta   90.00
_cell.angle_gamma   90.00
#
_symmetry.space_group_name_H-M   'P 1'
#
loop_
_entity.id
_entity.type
_entity.pdbx_description
1 polymer ?
#
loop_
_entity_poly.entity_id
_entity_poly.type
_entity_poly.pdbx_seq_one_letter_code
_entity_poly.pdbx_strand_id
1 'polypeptide(L)'
;MKKSLIALAFGTLGLGLSEFVMMGILPDVARDLAISIPEAGHLISAYALGVCAGAPLLVLLARTRPLKQILLVLVTIFIVGNLFVSLSPNYWTMMAMRFVSGLPHGAFFGVGSIVAERLAAEGKKSEAVAIMISGMTVANLLAVPLGTYISHAISW
;
A
#
# COMPACT_ATOMS: atom_id res chain seq x y z
N MET A 1 -19.88 11.47 7.70
CA MET A 1 -19.51 11.52 6.27
C MET A 1 -18.06 11.94 6.03
N LYS A 2 -17.68 13.21 6.21
CA LYS A 2 -16.31 13.71 5.91
C LYS A 2 -15.20 12.93 6.65
N LYS A 3 -15.36 12.63 7.93
CA LYS A 3 -14.34 11.89 8.72
C LYS A 3 -14.04 10.48 8.19
N SER A 4 -15.07 9.77 7.70
CA SER A 4 -14.88 8.41 7.16
C SER A 4 -14.22 8.43 5.79
N LEU A 5 -14.49 9.40 4.93
CA LEU A 5 -13.80 9.58 3.65
C LEU A 5 -12.33 9.97 3.86
N ILE A 6 -12.06 10.83 4.85
CA ILE A 6 -10.68 11.18 5.24
C ILE A 6 -9.95 9.93 5.75
N ALA A 7 -10.59 9.09 6.56
CA ALA A 7 -9.97 7.83 7.01
C ALA A 7 -9.62 6.90 5.84
N LEU A 8 -10.47 6.81 4.81
CA LEU A 8 -10.15 6.06 3.58
C LEU A 8 -8.98 6.69 2.81
N ALA A 9 -8.92 8.02 2.72
CA ALA A 9 -7.79 8.72 2.10
C ALA A 9 -6.47 8.48 2.87
N PHE A 10 -6.50 8.43 4.20
CA PHE A 10 -5.32 8.01 4.98
C PHE A 10 -4.92 6.56 4.72
N GLY A 11 -5.88 5.65 4.50
CA GLY A 11 -5.60 4.28 4.10
C GLY A 11 -4.87 4.23 2.75
N THR A 12 -5.37 4.93 1.74
CA THR A 12 -4.71 4.99 0.42
C THR A 12 -3.38 5.74 0.45
N LEU A 13 -3.22 6.74 1.33
CA LEU A 13 -1.94 7.40 1.60
C LEU A 13 -0.91 6.39 2.11
N GLY A 14 -1.27 5.58 3.13
CA GLY A 14 -0.37 4.56 3.69
C GLY A 14 0.04 3.51 2.64
N LEU A 15 -0.92 3.02 1.85
CA LEU A 15 -0.66 2.07 0.77
C LEU A 15 0.31 2.67 -0.26
N GLY A 16 0.06 3.90 -0.71
CA GLY A 16 0.93 4.60 -1.66
C GLY A 16 2.32 4.91 -1.10
N LEU A 17 2.43 5.30 0.17
CA LEU A 17 3.73 5.50 0.81
C LEU A 17 4.57 4.22 0.76
N SER A 18 4.00 3.06 1.12
CA SER A 18 4.71 1.79 1.08
C SER A 18 5.11 1.37 -0.35
N GLU A 19 4.31 1.70 -1.35
CA GLU A 19 4.61 1.41 -2.75
C GLU A 19 5.74 2.30 -3.27
N PHE A 20 5.61 3.61 -3.14
CA PHE A 20 6.49 4.57 -3.80
C PHE A 20 7.79 4.84 -3.04
N VAL A 21 7.81 4.73 -1.71
CA VAL A 21 9.03 4.95 -0.91
C VAL A 21 10.17 4.03 -1.35
N MET A 22 9.85 2.80 -1.73
CA MET A 22 10.85 1.84 -2.19
C MET A 22 11.66 2.35 -3.40
N MET A 23 11.05 3.15 -4.28
CA MET A 23 11.76 3.74 -5.41
C MET A 23 12.82 4.75 -4.97
N GLY A 24 12.55 5.49 -3.89
CA GLY A 24 13.47 6.48 -3.35
C GLY A 24 14.65 5.87 -2.56
N ILE A 25 14.43 4.73 -1.92
CA ILE A 25 15.44 4.08 -1.06
C ILE A 25 16.12 2.87 -1.73
N LEU A 26 15.78 2.58 -2.99
CA LEU A 26 16.25 1.38 -3.69
C LEU A 26 17.77 1.22 -3.70
N PRO A 27 18.58 2.30 -3.95
CA PRO A 27 20.04 2.18 -3.93
C PRO A 27 20.60 1.81 -2.54
N ASP A 28 19.97 2.32 -1.47
CA ASP A 28 20.40 2.04 -0.09
C ASP A 28 20.07 0.59 0.28
N VAL A 29 18.88 0.12 -0.06
CA VAL A 29 18.46 -1.28 0.12
C VAL A 29 19.38 -2.22 -0.66
N ALA A 30 19.71 -1.90 -1.91
CA ALA A 30 20.62 -2.69 -2.73
C ALA A 30 22.01 -2.81 -2.09
N ARG A 31 22.54 -1.69 -1.60
CA ARG A 31 23.84 -1.65 -0.91
C ARG A 31 23.86 -2.50 0.36
N ASP A 32 22.84 -2.35 1.21
CA ASP A 32 22.79 -3.03 2.52
C ASP A 32 22.55 -4.53 2.39
N LEU A 33 21.77 -4.95 1.38
CA LEU A 33 21.56 -6.36 1.06
C LEU A 33 22.67 -6.97 0.19
N ALA A 34 23.69 -6.18 -0.19
CA ALA A 34 24.79 -6.57 -1.08
C ALA A 34 24.31 -7.21 -2.40
N ILE A 35 23.28 -6.62 -3.01
CA ILE A 35 22.69 -7.03 -4.30
C ILE A 35 22.78 -5.90 -5.33
N SER A 36 22.57 -6.24 -6.59
CA SER A 36 22.52 -5.24 -7.65
C SER A 36 21.23 -4.40 -7.61
N ILE A 37 21.24 -3.18 -8.15
CA ILE A 37 20.04 -2.34 -8.26
C ILE A 37 18.92 -3.03 -9.06
N PRO A 38 19.20 -3.71 -10.20
CA PRO A 38 18.17 -4.49 -10.89
C PRO A 38 17.54 -5.60 -10.03
N GLU A 39 18.33 -6.30 -9.21
CA GLU A 39 17.80 -7.28 -8.27
C GLU A 39 16.92 -6.63 -7.19
N ALA A 40 17.34 -5.50 -6.64
CA ALA A 40 16.52 -4.72 -5.71
C ALA A 40 15.18 -4.28 -6.35
N GLY A 41 15.17 -4.00 -7.66
CA GLY A 41 13.97 -3.71 -8.42
C GLY A 41 12.92 -4.82 -8.39
N HIS A 42 13.32 -6.08 -8.19
CA HIS A 42 12.37 -7.20 -8.01
C HIS A 42 11.52 -7.06 -6.74
N LEU A 43 11.96 -6.30 -5.72
CA LEU A 43 11.17 -6.00 -4.54
C LEU A 43 9.93 -5.14 -4.89
N ILE A 44 10.06 -4.23 -5.87
CA ILE A 44 8.94 -3.44 -6.41
C ILE A 44 8.01 -4.37 -7.20
N SER A 45 8.58 -5.23 -8.05
CA SER A 45 7.81 -6.19 -8.85
C SER A 45 7.05 -7.19 -7.96
N ALA A 46 7.67 -7.67 -6.88
CA ALA A 46 7.02 -8.57 -5.93
C ALA A 46 5.80 -7.93 -5.28
N TYR A 47 5.90 -6.65 -4.89
CA TYR A 47 4.75 -5.90 -4.38
C TYR A 47 3.64 -5.77 -5.43
N ALA A 48 3.98 -5.39 -6.65
CA ALA A 48 3.03 -5.25 -7.75
C ALA A 48 2.32 -6.58 -8.07
N LEU A 49 3.05 -7.71 -8.04
CA LEU A 49 2.45 -9.05 -8.18
C LEU A 49 1.49 -9.36 -7.03
N GLY A 50 1.84 -8.95 -5.79
CA GLY A 50 0.94 -9.03 -4.65
C GLY A 50 -0.35 -8.24 -4.87
N VAL A 51 -0.27 -7.01 -5.39
CA VAL A 51 -1.44 -6.18 -5.73
C VAL A 51 -2.32 -6.89 -6.77
N CYS A 52 -1.73 -7.40 -7.84
CA CYS A 52 -2.45 -8.11 -8.90
C CYS A 52 -3.15 -9.39 -8.40
N ALA A 53 -2.46 -10.19 -7.58
CA ALA A 53 -3.02 -11.43 -7.03
C ALA A 53 -4.04 -11.16 -5.92
N GLY A 54 -3.78 -10.18 -5.07
CA GLY A 54 -4.58 -9.89 -3.90
C GLY A 54 -5.95 -9.28 -4.24
N ALA A 55 -6.05 -8.45 -5.27
CA ALA A 55 -7.29 -7.81 -5.65
C ALA A 55 -8.43 -8.83 -5.89
N PRO A 56 -8.34 -9.80 -6.80
CA PRO A 56 -9.40 -10.78 -6.99
C PRO A 56 -9.54 -11.74 -5.82
N LEU A 57 -8.42 -12.22 -5.25
CA LEU A 57 -8.43 -13.22 -4.18
C LEU A 57 -9.13 -12.71 -2.93
N LEU A 58 -8.73 -11.54 -2.43
CA LEU A 58 -9.27 -10.99 -1.18
C LEU A 58 -10.70 -10.49 -1.33
N VAL A 59 -11.07 -9.96 -2.51
CA VAL A 59 -12.46 -9.57 -2.79
C VAL A 59 -13.37 -10.81 -2.80
N LEU A 60 -12.96 -11.90 -3.43
CA LEU A 60 -13.74 -13.16 -3.45
C LEU A 60 -13.90 -13.76 -2.05
N LEU A 61 -12.82 -13.81 -1.26
CA LEU A 61 -12.85 -14.34 0.11
C LEU A 61 -13.70 -13.47 1.05
N ALA A 62 -13.73 -12.17 0.80
CA ALA A 62 -14.39 -11.20 1.66
C ALA A 62 -15.86 -10.92 1.30
N ARG A 63 -16.37 -11.42 0.17
CA ARG A 63 -17.70 -11.08 -0.38
C ARG A 63 -18.89 -11.27 0.57
N THR A 64 -18.77 -12.12 1.57
CA THR A 64 -19.81 -12.42 2.56
C THR A 64 -19.66 -11.62 3.86
N ARG A 65 -18.61 -10.80 3.98
CA ARG A 65 -18.29 -10.07 5.22
C ARG A 65 -18.69 -8.60 5.12
N PRO A 66 -19.01 -7.95 6.26
CA PRO A 66 -19.27 -6.52 6.30
C PRO A 66 -18.06 -5.72 5.80
N LEU A 67 -18.29 -4.71 4.95
CA LEU A 67 -17.22 -3.91 4.32
C LEU A 67 -16.22 -3.31 5.32
N LYS A 68 -16.69 -2.89 6.50
CA LYS A 68 -15.82 -2.39 7.57
C LYS A 68 -14.83 -3.45 8.05
N GLN A 69 -15.29 -4.70 8.24
CA GLN A 69 -14.41 -5.80 8.67
C GLN A 69 -13.38 -6.12 7.59
N ILE A 70 -13.80 -6.11 6.33
CA ILE A 70 -12.88 -6.32 5.20
C ILE A 70 -11.77 -5.27 5.21
N LEU A 71 -12.12 -3.98 5.27
CA LEU A 71 -11.14 -2.90 5.32
C LEU A 71 -10.17 -3.03 6.50
N LEU A 72 -10.67 -3.39 7.69
CA LEU A 72 -9.83 -3.59 8.88
C LEU A 72 -8.85 -4.76 8.67
N VAL A 73 -9.31 -5.88 8.13
CA VAL A 73 -8.44 -7.05 7.83
C VAL A 73 -7.38 -6.67 6.79
N LEU A 74 -7.77 -5.97 5.72
CA LEU A 74 -6.84 -5.51 4.68
C LEU A 74 -5.74 -4.60 5.26
N VAL A 75 -6.12 -3.65 6.11
CA VAL A 75 -5.17 -2.75 6.80
C VAL A 75 -4.27 -3.54 7.75
N THR A 76 -4.81 -4.52 8.47
CA THR A 76 -4.02 -5.38 9.36
C THR A 76 -2.97 -6.19 8.58
N ILE A 77 -3.36 -6.84 7.48
CA ILE A 77 -2.42 -7.57 6.61
C ILE A 77 -1.34 -6.63 6.08
N PHE A 78 -1.73 -5.42 5.67
CA PHE A 78 -0.80 -4.40 5.20
C PHE A 78 0.22 -3.99 6.27
N ILE A 79 -0.23 -3.69 7.48
CA ILE A 79 0.65 -3.29 8.60
C ILE A 79 1.60 -4.44 8.95
N VAL A 80 1.08 -5.64 9.13
CA VAL A 80 1.89 -6.82 9.46
C VAL A 80 2.89 -7.13 8.36
N GLY A 81 2.46 -7.10 7.09
CA GLY A 81 3.34 -7.32 5.95
C GLY A 81 4.50 -6.33 5.90
N ASN A 82 4.21 -5.02 6.07
CA ASN A 82 5.25 -3.99 6.07
C ASN A 82 6.17 -4.06 7.30
N LEU A 83 5.64 -4.43 8.47
CA LEU A 83 6.46 -4.68 9.65
C LEU A 83 7.49 -5.79 9.37
N PHE A 84 7.07 -6.90 8.74
CA PHE A 84 7.98 -7.97 8.38
C PHE A 84 8.92 -7.59 7.23
N VAL A 85 8.55 -6.68 6.32
CA VAL A 85 9.49 -6.11 5.34
C VAL A 85 10.63 -5.41 6.07
N SER A 86 10.34 -4.55 7.05
CA SER A 86 11.35 -3.79 7.79
C SER A 86 12.23 -4.66 8.71
N LEU A 87 11.74 -5.82 9.12
CA LEU A 87 12.46 -6.78 9.96
C LEU A 87 13.15 -7.89 9.14
N SER A 88 13.11 -7.83 7.82
CA SER A 88 13.61 -8.91 6.96
C SER A 88 15.13 -9.00 7.01
N PRO A 89 15.70 -10.16 7.37
CA PRO A 89 17.15 -10.34 7.51
C PRO A 89 17.89 -10.51 6.18
N ASN A 90 17.17 -10.74 5.09
CA ASN A 90 17.73 -11.00 3.77
C ASN A 90 16.76 -10.71 2.64
N TYR A 91 17.30 -10.67 1.42
CA TYR A 91 16.56 -10.36 0.18
C TYR A 91 15.31 -11.23 -0.03
N TRP A 92 15.41 -12.55 0.18
CA TRP A 92 14.30 -13.48 -0.13
C TRP A 92 13.12 -13.32 0.82
N THR A 93 13.40 -13.13 2.12
CA THR A 93 12.35 -12.84 3.10
C THR A 93 11.70 -11.49 2.84
N MET A 94 12.49 -10.47 2.50
CA MET A 94 11.97 -9.17 2.13
C MET A 94 11.08 -9.27 0.88
N MET A 95 11.49 -10.00 -0.16
CA MET A 95 10.71 -10.21 -1.38
C MET A 95 9.37 -10.89 -1.06
N ALA A 96 9.36 -11.96 -0.25
CA ALA A 96 8.14 -12.63 0.15
C ALA A 96 7.20 -11.69 0.93
N MET A 97 7.74 -10.89 1.85
CA MET A 97 6.95 -9.95 2.64
C MET A 97 6.47 -8.74 1.81
N ARG A 98 7.21 -8.32 0.80
CA ARG A 98 6.75 -7.32 -0.19
C ARG A 98 5.55 -7.84 -0.95
N PHE A 99 5.57 -9.09 -1.39
CA PHE A 99 4.40 -9.71 -2.02
C PHE A 99 3.20 -9.74 -1.07
N VAL A 100 3.38 -10.18 0.17
CA VAL A 100 2.30 -10.22 1.18
C VAL A 100 1.75 -8.83 1.48
N SER A 101 2.60 -7.81 1.64
CA SER A 101 2.17 -6.43 1.90
C SER A 101 1.44 -5.80 0.71
N GLY A 102 1.68 -6.29 -0.52
CA GLY A 102 0.97 -5.88 -1.72
C GLY A 102 -0.45 -6.44 -1.83
N LEU A 103 -0.71 -7.65 -1.29
CA LEU A 103 -2.02 -8.32 -1.42
C LEU A 103 -3.24 -7.44 -1.06
N PRO A 104 -3.25 -6.70 0.07
CA PRO A 104 -4.41 -5.90 0.44
C PRO A 104 -4.60 -4.65 -0.40
N HIS A 105 -3.59 -4.19 -1.13
CA HIS A 105 -3.62 -2.89 -1.82
C HIS A 105 -4.76 -2.80 -2.83
N GLY A 106 -4.79 -3.68 -3.83
CA GLY A 106 -5.83 -3.65 -4.88
C GLY A 106 -7.23 -3.89 -4.32
N ALA A 107 -7.36 -4.81 -3.36
CA ALA A 107 -8.63 -5.08 -2.69
C ALA A 107 -9.12 -3.88 -1.87
N PHE A 108 -8.21 -3.14 -1.22
CA PHE A 108 -8.56 -1.93 -0.46
C PHE A 108 -9.15 -0.85 -1.38
N PHE A 109 -8.59 -0.65 -2.57
CA PHE A 109 -9.16 0.29 -3.54
C PHE A 109 -10.55 -0.13 -4.01
N GLY A 110 -10.75 -1.41 -4.32
CA GLY A 110 -12.06 -1.92 -4.72
C GLY A 110 -13.13 -1.77 -3.62
N VAL A 111 -12.85 -2.28 -2.43
CA VAL A 111 -13.79 -2.22 -1.30
C VAL A 111 -13.96 -0.78 -0.80
N GLY A 112 -12.89 -0.01 -0.74
CA GLY A 112 -12.89 1.39 -0.32
C GLY A 112 -13.72 2.27 -1.23
N SER A 113 -13.69 2.05 -2.56
CA SER A 113 -14.54 2.76 -3.52
C SER A 113 -16.02 2.50 -3.25
N ILE A 114 -16.41 1.26 -3.00
CA ILE A 114 -17.80 0.90 -2.64
C ILE A 114 -18.22 1.62 -1.34
N VAL A 115 -17.33 1.68 -0.35
CA VAL A 115 -17.61 2.39 0.90
C VAL A 115 -17.70 3.89 0.68
N ALA A 116 -16.80 4.47 -0.11
CA ALA A 116 -16.82 5.89 -0.44
C ALA A 116 -18.13 6.29 -1.14
N GLU A 117 -18.58 5.49 -2.12
CA GLU A 117 -19.86 5.72 -2.80
C GLU A 117 -21.07 5.63 -1.86
N ARG A 118 -21.07 4.66 -0.91
CA ARG A 118 -22.15 4.54 0.10
C ARG A 118 -22.18 5.68 1.10
N LEU A 119 -21.05 6.36 1.31
CA LEU A 119 -20.93 7.53 2.20
C LEU A 119 -21.20 8.85 1.46
N ALA A 120 -21.28 8.82 0.15
CA ALA A 120 -21.48 10.00 -0.68
C ALA A 120 -22.91 10.55 -0.54
N ALA A 121 -23.06 11.87 -0.67
CA ALA A 121 -24.35 12.48 -0.90
C ALA A 121 -24.85 12.15 -2.32
N GLU A 122 -26.15 12.29 -2.55
CA GLU A 122 -26.75 12.08 -3.86
C GLU A 122 -26.06 12.94 -4.93
N GLY A 123 -25.70 12.33 -6.05
CA GLY A 123 -24.96 12.98 -7.15
C GLY A 123 -23.45 13.19 -6.90
N LYS A 124 -22.90 12.82 -5.73
CA LYS A 124 -21.49 13.08 -5.35
C LYS A 124 -20.62 11.84 -5.20
N LYS A 125 -21.00 10.73 -5.80
CA LYS A 125 -20.25 9.45 -5.69
C LYS A 125 -18.82 9.57 -6.21
N SER A 126 -18.64 10.16 -7.40
CA SER A 126 -17.32 10.34 -8.00
C SER A 126 -16.42 11.25 -7.16
N GLU A 127 -16.99 12.31 -6.54
CA GLU A 127 -16.26 13.20 -5.62
C GLU A 127 -15.76 12.42 -4.39
N ALA A 128 -16.58 11.54 -3.82
CA ALA A 128 -16.22 10.74 -2.66
C ALA A 128 -15.09 9.75 -2.98
N VAL A 129 -15.13 9.09 -4.14
CA VAL A 129 -14.07 8.21 -4.62
C VAL A 129 -12.79 9.01 -4.89
N ALA A 130 -12.89 10.19 -5.50
CA ALA A 130 -11.74 11.07 -5.73
C ALA A 130 -11.06 11.50 -4.42
N ILE A 131 -11.82 11.81 -3.36
CA ILE A 131 -11.27 12.11 -2.03
C ILE A 131 -10.52 10.90 -1.48
N MET A 132 -11.05 9.69 -1.61
CA MET A 132 -10.36 8.49 -1.17
C MET A 132 -9.03 8.30 -1.93
N ILE A 133 -9.03 8.44 -3.26
CA ILE A 133 -7.84 8.24 -4.09
C ILE A 133 -6.80 9.35 -3.88
N SER A 134 -7.20 10.55 -3.47
CA SER A 134 -6.28 11.67 -3.25
C SER A 134 -5.15 11.35 -2.28
N GLY A 135 -5.36 10.44 -1.32
CA GLY A 135 -4.32 9.96 -0.42
C GLY A 135 -3.14 9.34 -1.17
N MET A 136 -3.43 8.49 -2.18
CA MET A 136 -2.39 7.89 -3.02
C MET A 136 -1.65 8.93 -3.88
N THR A 137 -2.36 9.93 -4.37
CA THR A 137 -1.74 11.03 -5.13
C THR A 137 -0.75 11.82 -4.25
N VAL A 138 -1.13 12.11 -3.02
CA VAL A 138 -0.22 12.76 -2.03
C VAL A 138 0.97 11.84 -1.71
N ALA A 139 0.73 10.53 -1.54
CA ALA A 139 1.80 9.57 -1.32
C ALA A 139 2.82 9.58 -2.48
N ASN A 140 2.35 9.52 -3.71
CA ASN A 140 3.22 9.55 -4.89
C ASN A 140 4.10 10.82 -4.95
N LEU A 141 3.54 11.97 -4.58
CA LEU A 141 4.28 13.23 -4.54
C LEU A 141 5.35 13.27 -3.43
N LEU A 142 5.06 12.70 -2.27
CA LEU A 142 5.89 12.85 -1.07
C LEU A 142 6.79 11.65 -0.77
N ALA A 143 6.38 10.43 -1.13
CA ALA A 143 7.04 9.20 -0.70
C ALA A 143 8.48 9.08 -1.20
N VAL A 144 8.74 9.38 -2.47
CA VAL A 144 10.09 9.31 -3.05
C VAL A 144 11.03 10.30 -2.39
N PRO A 145 10.77 11.63 -2.38
CA PRO A 145 11.69 12.60 -1.79
C PRO A 145 11.86 12.43 -0.28
N LEU A 146 10.79 12.11 0.45
CA LEU A 146 10.89 11.88 1.89
C LEU A 146 11.64 10.58 2.20
N GLY A 147 11.37 9.50 1.46
CA GLY A 147 12.07 8.23 1.62
C GLY A 147 13.57 8.39 1.39
N THR A 148 13.96 9.02 0.28
CA THR A 148 15.36 9.33 0.00
C THR A 148 16.00 10.17 1.07
N TYR A 149 15.34 11.24 1.53
CA TYR A 149 15.86 12.10 2.58
C TYR A 149 16.08 11.36 3.90
N ILE A 150 15.09 10.56 4.33
CA ILE A 150 15.17 9.80 5.59
C ILE A 150 16.24 8.71 5.49
N SER A 151 16.31 8.00 4.36
CA SER A 151 17.33 6.97 4.14
C SER A 151 18.75 7.51 4.25
N HIS A 152 19.01 8.70 3.69
CA HIS A 152 20.32 9.33 3.77
C HIS A 152 20.62 9.94 5.17
N ALA A 153 19.59 10.38 5.90
CA ALA A 153 19.78 11.05 7.19
C ALA A 153 19.92 10.06 8.36
N ILE A 154 19.25 8.92 8.30
CA ILE A 154 19.17 7.97 9.42
C ILE A 154 19.49 6.56 8.93
N SER A 155 18.53 5.96 8.19
CA SER A 155 18.56 4.59 7.65
C SER A 155 17.23 4.35 6.91
N TRP A 156 17.20 3.38 6.01
CA TRP A 156 15.95 2.95 5.37
C TRP A 156 15.16 2.00 6.24
#